data_d9ccd29301a4569c0d6387de28295ba2
#
_entry.id   d9ccd29301a4569c0d6387de28295ba2
#
_cell.length_a   1.000
_cell.length_b   1.000
_cell.length_c   1.000
_cell.angle_alpha   90.00
_cell.angle_beta   90.00
_cell.angle_gamma   90.00
#
_symmetry.space_group_name_H-M   'P 1'
#
loop_
_entity.id
_entity.type
_entity.pdbx_description
1 polymer ?
#
loop_
_entity_poly.entity_id
_entity_poly.type
_entity_poly.pdbx_seq_one_letter_code
_entity_poly.pdbx_strand_id
1 'polypeptide(L)'
;MKDEIPKEGTTGWADTWMLASKAPHPNCAYLWMKYVTTPQVEAKQALVFGETPVNPNACPFMNKMQKGSCADYHLNQPLSYYKTIHFWKTPVADCGNGKKDCMDYNAWQRAWTDVTG
;
A
#
# COMPACT_ATOMS: atom_id res chain seq x y z
N MET A 1 -1.27 6.21 20.53
CA MET A 1 -0.03 5.46 20.22
C MET A 1 0.74 6.31 19.23
N LYS A 2 2.05 6.44 19.34
CA LYS A 2 2.87 7.18 18.38
C LYS A 2 3.72 6.16 17.65
N ASP A 3 3.63 6.13 16.33
CA ASP A 3 4.46 5.33 15.46
C ASP A 3 5.68 6.12 15.01
N GLU A 4 6.74 5.43 14.65
CA GLU A 4 7.98 6.02 14.18
C GLU A 4 8.57 5.13 13.08
N ILE A 5 8.88 5.73 11.94
CA ILE A 5 9.57 5.03 10.85
C ILE A 5 11.07 5.14 11.12
N PRO A 6 11.81 4.02 11.22
CA PRO A 6 13.25 4.04 11.37
C PRO A 6 13.92 4.71 10.16
N LYS A 7 15.16 5.19 10.34
CA LYS A 7 15.91 5.89 9.27
C LYS A 7 16.15 5.01 8.02
N GLU A 8 16.15 3.70 8.19
CA GLU A 8 16.29 2.70 7.13
C GLU A 8 15.01 2.58 6.29
N GLY A 9 13.91 3.17 6.74
CA GLY A 9 12.60 3.04 6.14
C GLY A 9 11.78 1.87 6.68
N THR A 10 10.63 1.64 6.09
CA THR A 10 9.72 0.55 6.42
C THR A 10 9.20 -0.15 5.18
N THR A 11 8.68 -1.34 5.33
CA THR A 11 7.99 -2.04 4.24
C THR A 11 6.57 -1.52 4.07
N GLY A 12 6.08 -1.52 2.84
CA GLY A 12 4.70 -1.17 2.53
C GLY A 12 4.12 -2.07 1.45
N TRP A 13 2.81 -2.12 1.39
CA TRP A 13 2.05 -2.77 0.33
C TRP A 13 0.91 -1.86 -0.12
N ALA A 14 0.24 -2.24 -1.17
CA ALA A 14 -0.94 -1.55 -1.66
C ALA A 14 -1.98 -2.58 -2.08
N ASP A 15 -3.19 -2.45 -1.54
CA ASP A 15 -4.33 -3.19 -2.04
C ASP A 15 -4.87 -2.52 -3.30
N THR A 16 -5.19 -3.32 -4.30
CA THR A 16 -5.59 -2.82 -5.61
C THR A 16 -6.85 -3.51 -6.12
N TRP A 17 -7.71 -2.72 -6.75
CA TRP A 17 -8.83 -3.25 -7.50
C TRP A 17 -8.37 -3.63 -8.91
N MET A 18 -8.63 -4.86 -9.30
CA MET A 18 -8.25 -5.36 -10.62
C MET A 18 -9.46 -5.93 -11.35
N LEU A 19 -9.51 -5.70 -12.66
CA LEU A 19 -10.51 -6.29 -13.53
C LEU A 19 -9.95 -7.53 -14.22
N ALA A 20 -10.62 -8.67 -14.03
CA ALA A 20 -10.24 -9.89 -14.75
C ALA A 20 -10.44 -9.70 -16.27
N SER A 21 -9.52 -10.24 -17.08
CA SER A 21 -9.54 -10.07 -18.55
C SER A 21 -10.82 -10.57 -19.23
N LYS A 22 -11.50 -11.53 -18.60
CA LYS A 22 -12.77 -12.12 -19.08
C LYS A 22 -13.95 -11.79 -18.17
N ALA A 23 -13.92 -10.64 -17.48
CA ALA A 23 -15.03 -10.24 -16.62
C ALA A 23 -16.33 -10.10 -17.43
N PRO A 24 -17.43 -10.76 -17.05
CA PRO A 24 -18.68 -10.73 -17.82
C PRO A 24 -19.36 -9.36 -17.79
N HIS A 25 -19.09 -8.53 -16.77
CA HIS A 25 -19.71 -7.21 -16.58
C HIS A 25 -18.65 -6.14 -16.27
N PRO A 26 -17.76 -5.78 -17.24
CA PRO A 26 -16.66 -4.85 -16.99
C PRO A 26 -17.15 -3.45 -16.60
N ASN A 27 -18.26 -2.98 -17.17
CA ASN A 27 -18.82 -1.66 -16.84
C ASN A 27 -19.28 -1.58 -15.38
N CYS A 28 -19.85 -2.64 -14.81
CA CYS A 28 -20.23 -2.69 -13.40
C CYS A 28 -18.99 -2.63 -12.51
N ALA A 29 -17.91 -3.32 -12.89
CA ALA A 29 -16.65 -3.28 -12.16
C ALA A 29 -16.04 -1.87 -12.17
N TYR A 30 -16.05 -1.16 -13.30
CA TYR A 30 -15.60 0.23 -13.37
C TYR A 30 -16.47 1.19 -12.54
N LEU A 31 -17.79 1.00 -12.54
CA LEU A 31 -18.69 1.79 -11.70
C LEU A 31 -18.40 1.54 -10.20
N TRP A 32 -18.13 0.29 -9.84
CA TRP A 32 -17.72 -0.07 -8.49
C TRP A 32 -16.40 0.59 -8.11
N MET A 33 -15.36 0.46 -8.93
CA MET A 33 -14.06 1.09 -8.69
C MET A 33 -14.20 2.61 -8.53
N LYS A 34 -15.00 3.25 -9.39
CA LYS A 34 -15.29 4.68 -9.29
C LYS A 34 -15.99 5.04 -7.98
N TYR A 35 -16.91 4.21 -7.51
CA TYR A 35 -17.62 4.43 -6.26
C TYR A 35 -16.71 4.29 -5.06
N VAL A 36 -15.93 3.20 -4.98
CA VAL A 36 -15.07 2.92 -3.82
C VAL A 36 -13.91 3.90 -3.66
N THR A 37 -13.48 4.54 -4.77
CA THR A 37 -12.44 5.56 -4.76
C THR A 37 -12.96 6.98 -4.51
N THR A 38 -14.28 7.16 -4.25
CA THR A 38 -14.80 8.45 -3.85
C THR A 38 -14.30 8.80 -2.44
N PRO A 39 -13.96 10.08 -2.16
CA PRO A 39 -13.32 10.47 -0.90
C PRO A 39 -14.06 10.01 0.35
N GLN A 40 -15.40 10.10 0.33
CA GLN A 40 -16.24 9.75 1.48
C GLN A 40 -16.28 8.24 1.72
N VAL A 41 -16.32 7.44 0.66
CA VAL A 41 -16.35 5.97 0.78
C VAL A 41 -14.98 5.46 1.19
N GLU A 42 -13.93 5.97 0.56
CA GLU A 42 -12.56 5.59 0.84
C GLU A 42 -12.14 5.96 2.27
N ALA A 43 -12.59 7.10 2.79
CA ALA A 43 -12.39 7.47 4.18
C ALA A 43 -12.99 6.45 5.17
N LYS A 44 -14.17 5.90 4.86
CA LYS A 44 -14.78 4.84 5.67
C LYS A 44 -14.00 3.53 5.59
N GLN A 45 -13.57 3.15 4.38
CA GLN A 45 -12.76 1.94 4.17
C GLN A 45 -11.45 2.03 4.93
N ALA A 46 -10.73 3.14 4.80
CA ALA A 46 -9.47 3.38 5.50
C ALA A 46 -9.59 3.18 7.01
N LEU A 47 -10.63 3.73 7.65
CA LEU A 47 -10.84 3.60 9.10
C LEU A 47 -11.21 2.17 9.52
N VAL A 48 -11.88 1.40 8.66
CA VAL A 48 -12.26 0.00 8.94
C VAL A 48 -11.10 -0.95 8.75
N PHE A 49 -10.33 -0.78 7.66
CA PHE A 49 -9.21 -1.65 7.32
C PHE A 49 -7.90 -1.27 8.02
N GLY A 50 -7.76 -0.02 8.44
CA GLY A 50 -6.52 0.46 9.04
C GLY A 50 -5.46 0.83 8.02
N GLU A 51 -5.84 1.25 6.81
CA GLU A 51 -4.96 1.56 5.69
C GLU A 51 -5.03 3.02 5.28
N THR A 52 -3.92 3.55 4.77
CA THR A 52 -3.88 4.91 4.23
C THR A 52 -4.66 4.96 2.91
N PRO A 53 -5.68 5.83 2.77
CA PRO A 53 -6.40 5.96 1.51
C PRO A 53 -5.51 6.61 0.44
N VAL A 54 -5.73 6.27 -0.83
CA VAL A 54 -4.98 6.88 -1.95
C VAL A 54 -5.52 8.25 -2.35
N ASN A 55 -6.78 8.54 -2.03
CA ASN A 55 -7.40 9.80 -2.39
C ASN A 55 -7.17 10.85 -1.30
N PRO A 56 -6.36 11.91 -1.53
CA PRO A 56 -6.05 12.91 -0.52
C PRO A 56 -7.28 13.69 -0.04
N ASN A 57 -8.34 13.73 -0.85
CA ASN A 57 -9.60 14.39 -0.47
C ASN A 57 -10.42 13.57 0.55
N ALA A 58 -9.99 12.36 0.91
CA ALA A 58 -10.60 11.59 1.99
C ALA A 58 -10.34 12.19 3.39
N CYS A 59 -9.28 12.97 3.54
CA CYS A 59 -8.83 13.54 4.82
C CYS A 59 -9.92 14.28 5.62
N PRO A 60 -10.70 15.22 5.06
CA PRO A 60 -11.78 15.89 5.79
C PRO A 60 -12.85 14.92 6.31
N PHE A 61 -13.18 13.89 5.54
CA PHE A 61 -14.16 12.87 5.92
C PHE A 61 -13.63 11.96 7.03
N MET A 62 -12.36 11.56 6.95
CA MET A 62 -11.69 10.80 8.02
C MET A 62 -11.74 11.57 9.34
N ASN A 63 -11.28 12.83 9.34
CA ASN A 63 -11.25 13.66 10.54
C ASN A 63 -12.63 13.96 11.11
N LYS A 64 -13.68 13.98 10.28
CA LYS A 64 -15.08 14.13 10.73
C LYS A 64 -15.56 12.88 11.47
N MET A 65 -15.15 11.70 11.04
CA MET A 65 -15.53 10.42 11.65
C MET A 65 -14.68 10.10 12.88
N GLN A 66 -13.37 10.38 12.80
CA GLN A 66 -12.41 10.17 13.87
C GLN A 66 -11.38 11.30 13.85
N LYS A 67 -11.47 12.19 14.83
CA LYS A 67 -10.60 13.36 14.94
C LYS A 67 -9.12 12.95 14.96
N GLY A 68 -8.33 13.54 14.06
CA GLY A 68 -6.89 13.29 13.96
C GLY A 68 -6.51 12.13 13.04
N SER A 69 -7.47 11.31 12.61
CA SER A 69 -7.16 10.09 11.83
C SER A 69 -6.42 10.36 10.51
N CYS A 70 -6.65 11.50 9.87
CA CYS A 70 -5.89 11.85 8.66
C CYS A 70 -4.38 11.94 8.93
N ALA A 71 -3.97 12.47 10.05
CA ALA A 71 -2.58 12.52 10.48
C ALA A 71 -2.07 11.15 10.93
N ASP A 72 -2.88 10.42 11.71
CA ASP A 72 -2.53 9.09 12.22
C ASP A 72 -2.29 8.08 11.10
N TYR A 73 -3.00 8.24 9.97
CA TYR A 73 -2.84 7.39 8.76
C TYR A 73 -1.84 7.97 7.75
N HIS A 74 -1.09 9.00 8.13
CA HIS A 74 -0.06 9.63 7.30
C HIS A 74 -0.54 10.08 5.90
N LEU A 75 -1.82 10.41 5.76
CA LEU A 75 -2.36 10.95 4.52
C LEU A 75 -1.83 12.37 4.29
N ASN A 76 -1.56 12.71 3.04
CA ASN A 76 -1.03 14.04 2.64
C ASN A 76 0.39 14.35 3.15
N GLN A 77 1.20 13.35 3.39
CA GLN A 77 2.61 13.54 3.70
C GLN A 77 3.40 14.01 2.46
N PRO A 78 4.53 14.70 2.63
CA PRO A 78 5.39 15.07 1.52
C PRO A 78 5.99 13.85 0.83
N LEU A 79 6.38 13.99 -0.44
CA LEU A 79 6.95 12.90 -1.23
C LEU A 79 8.20 12.27 -0.57
N SER A 80 8.96 13.05 0.22
CA SER A 80 10.11 12.55 0.98
C SER A 80 9.72 11.48 1.99
N TYR A 81 8.55 11.58 2.61
CA TYR A 81 8.02 10.57 3.51
C TYR A 81 7.78 9.25 2.77
N TYR A 82 7.09 9.30 1.63
CA TYR A 82 6.78 8.07 0.88
C TYR A 82 8.02 7.39 0.27
N LYS A 83 9.12 8.12 0.09
CA LYS A 83 10.40 7.54 -0.34
C LYS A 83 11.07 6.66 0.73
N THR A 84 10.65 6.75 1.99
CA THR A 84 11.11 5.87 3.06
C THR A 84 10.34 4.55 3.13
N ILE A 85 9.30 4.41 2.31
CA ILE A 85 8.47 3.21 2.26
C ILE A 85 8.92 2.32 1.09
N HIS A 86 9.35 1.10 1.42
CA HIS A 86 9.80 0.11 0.44
C HIS A 86 8.65 -0.83 0.09
N PHE A 87 8.00 -0.55 -1.05
CA PHE A 87 6.91 -1.38 -1.54
C PHE A 87 7.39 -2.73 -2.04
N TRP A 88 6.58 -3.74 -1.79
CA TRP A 88 6.80 -5.09 -2.27
C TRP A 88 6.97 -5.14 -3.79
N LYS A 89 7.97 -5.90 -4.21
CA LYS A 89 8.23 -6.21 -5.62
C LYS A 89 8.33 -7.72 -5.80
N THR A 90 8.00 -8.21 -6.98
CA THR A 90 8.25 -9.61 -7.30
C THR A 90 9.74 -9.91 -7.17
N PRO A 91 10.14 -10.96 -6.40
CA PRO A 91 11.52 -11.36 -6.29
C PRO A 91 12.11 -11.77 -7.64
N VAL A 92 13.20 -11.14 -8.03
CA VAL A 92 13.93 -11.42 -9.29
C VAL A 92 15.41 -11.54 -9.00
N ALA A 93 16.11 -12.41 -9.74
CA ALA A 93 17.55 -12.62 -9.58
C ALA A 93 18.36 -11.38 -10.02
N ASP A 94 17.85 -10.63 -11.00
CA ASP A 94 18.47 -9.40 -11.49
C ASP A 94 17.49 -8.22 -11.37
N CYS A 95 17.82 -7.23 -10.55
CA CYS A 95 17.04 -6.01 -10.37
C CYS A 95 17.36 -4.91 -11.39
N GLY A 96 18.24 -5.17 -12.36
CA GLY A 96 18.65 -4.18 -13.36
C GLY A 96 19.48 -3.00 -12.81
N ASN A 97 20.00 -3.12 -11.57
CA ASN A 97 20.80 -2.08 -10.92
C ASN A 97 22.33 -2.33 -11.03
N GLY A 98 22.74 -3.37 -11.77
CA GLY A 98 24.15 -3.79 -11.93
C GLY A 98 24.77 -4.42 -10.68
N LYS A 99 24.01 -4.62 -9.60
CA LYS A 99 24.44 -5.26 -8.36
C LYS A 99 23.90 -6.70 -8.28
N LYS A 100 24.60 -7.56 -7.55
CA LYS A 100 24.19 -8.95 -7.31
C LYS A 100 23.54 -9.09 -5.92
N ASP A 101 22.76 -8.11 -5.53
CA ASP A 101 22.07 -8.02 -4.22
C ASP A 101 20.59 -8.43 -4.27
N CYS A 102 20.12 -8.83 -5.45
CA CYS A 102 18.76 -9.33 -5.63
C CYS A 102 18.69 -10.86 -5.58
N MET A 103 17.58 -11.36 -5.08
CA MET A 103 17.31 -12.79 -4.95
C MET A 103 15.97 -13.11 -5.64
N ASP A 104 15.92 -14.20 -6.37
CA ASP A 104 14.66 -14.78 -6.84
C ASP A 104 13.90 -15.46 -5.69
N TYR A 105 12.69 -15.93 -5.99
CA TYR A 105 11.84 -16.57 -4.99
C TYR A 105 12.50 -17.81 -4.35
N ASN A 106 13.20 -18.63 -5.14
CA ASN A 106 13.86 -19.84 -4.63
C ASN A 106 15.05 -19.48 -3.70
N ALA A 107 15.81 -18.45 -4.05
CA ALA A 107 16.87 -17.94 -3.19
C ALA A 107 16.33 -17.38 -1.88
N TRP A 108 15.20 -16.69 -1.92
CA TRP A 108 14.49 -16.20 -0.74
C TRP A 108 14.05 -17.36 0.16
N GLN A 109 13.45 -18.40 -0.40
CA GLN A 109 13.04 -19.58 0.37
C GLN A 109 14.21 -20.26 1.05
N ARG A 110 15.34 -20.44 0.34
CA ARG A 110 16.55 -21.00 0.97
C ARG A 110 17.06 -20.13 2.12
N ALA A 111 17.22 -18.84 1.89
CA ALA A 111 17.68 -17.92 2.95
C ALA A 111 16.74 -17.93 4.17
N TRP A 112 15.44 -18.04 3.96
CA TRP A 112 14.48 -18.16 5.06
C TRP A 112 14.66 -19.47 5.84
N THR A 113 14.82 -20.59 5.14
CA THR A 113 15.07 -21.89 5.76
C THR A 113 16.38 -21.89 6.55
N ASP A 114 17.44 -21.26 6.05
CA ASP A 114 18.72 -21.14 6.75
C ASP A 114 18.61 -20.35 8.06
N VAL A 115 17.65 -19.43 8.17
CA VAL A 115 17.40 -18.63 9.39
C VAL A 115 16.49 -19.36 10.39
N THR A 116 15.51 -20.10 9.86
CA THR A 116 14.46 -20.71 10.71
C THR A 116 14.75 -22.16 11.09
N GLY A 117 15.67 -22.83 10.43
CA GLY A 117 16.07 -24.22 10.66
C GLY A 117 15.20 -25.21 9.90
#